data_675837582059d3add95fbaa619b85584
#
_entry.id   675837582059d3add95fbaa619b85584
#
_cell.length_a   1.000
_cell.length_b   1.000
_cell.length_c   1.000
_cell.angle_alpha   90.00
_cell.angle_beta   90.00
_cell.angle_gamma   90.00
#
_symmetry.space_group_name_H-M   'P 1'
#
loop_
_entity.id
_entity.type
_entity.pdbx_description
1 polymer ?
#
loop_
_entity_poly.entity_id
_entity_poly.type
_entity_poly.pdbx_seq_one_letter_code
_entity_poly.pdbx_strand_id
1 'polypeptide(L)'
;MRPFGDFTDNLPCEIPADGIFLSAMTPTFTKLFEFAKSRYNPREVSPLIQAGEVSAAILTKSGNIYTGVCIDTASTLGMCAERNAIANMLTNGESKIDKLVCYMRDENGNDMAGSPCGACREYLMQLDADSGDIEILADLATGRTVRLRELIPDWWGERYMKAAKR
;
A
#
# COMPACT_ATOMS: atom_id res chain seq x y z
N MET A 1 -26.60 -21.47 3.28
CA MET A 1 -25.58 -20.67 2.58
C MET A 1 -26.18 -19.30 2.32
N ARG A 2 -25.72 -18.25 3.01
CA ARG A 2 -26.17 -16.88 2.75
C ARG A 2 -25.31 -16.31 1.64
N PRO A 3 -25.84 -15.59 0.64
CA PRO A 3 -25.04 -14.97 -0.39
C PRO A 3 -24.17 -13.87 0.24
N PHE A 4 -22.93 -13.75 -0.24
CA PHE A 4 -22.00 -12.69 0.14
C PHE A 4 -22.65 -11.34 -0.15
N GLY A 5 -22.79 -10.52 0.88
CA GLY A 5 -23.33 -9.16 0.77
C GLY A 5 -22.40 -8.29 -0.06
N ASP A 6 -23.00 -7.40 -0.80
CA ASP A 6 -22.36 -6.39 -1.64
C ASP A 6 -21.56 -5.42 -0.76
N PHE A 7 -20.23 -5.51 -0.79
CA PHE A 7 -19.31 -4.65 -0.03
C PHE A 7 -19.03 -3.31 -0.76
N THR A 8 -20.01 -2.80 -1.49
CA THR A 8 -19.96 -1.47 -2.08
C THR A 8 -20.52 -0.41 -1.12
N ASP A 9 -20.18 -0.46 0.16
CA ASP A 9 -20.47 0.64 1.06
C ASP A 9 -19.59 1.84 0.71
N ASN A 10 -20.18 2.73 -0.11
CA ASN A 10 -19.75 4.10 -0.30
C ASN A 10 -19.85 4.83 1.05
N LEU A 11 -18.81 4.71 1.89
CA LEU A 11 -18.66 5.63 3.00
C LEU A 11 -18.36 7.02 2.42
N PRO A 12 -19.15 8.04 2.71
CA PRO A 12 -18.81 9.41 2.33
C PRO A 12 -17.52 9.79 3.08
N CYS A 13 -16.40 9.87 2.33
CA CYS A 13 -15.16 10.39 2.85
C CYS A 13 -15.26 11.92 2.85
N GLU A 14 -15.78 12.49 3.93
CA GLU A 14 -15.58 13.91 4.21
C GLU A 14 -14.11 14.10 4.56
N ILE A 15 -13.40 14.81 3.69
CA ILE A 15 -11.96 15.13 3.85
C ILE A 15 -11.86 16.14 4.99
N PRO A 16 -11.15 15.85 6.12
CA PRO A 16 -10.89 16.86 7.15
C PRO A 16 -9.99 17.94 6.56
N ALA A 17 -10.32 19.20 6.92
CA ALA A 17 -9.70 20.40 6.35
C ALA A 17 -8.32 20.76 6.94
N ASP A 18 -7.43 19.80 7.20
CA ASP A 18 -6.07 20.09 7.70
C ASP A 18 -5.11 20.33 6.53
N GLY A 19 -5.37 21.42 5.83
CA GLY A 19 -4.98 21.70 4.45
C GLY A 19 -3.52 22.10 4.19
N ILE A 20 -2.50 21.84 5.02
CA ILE A 20 -1.18 22.42 4.80
C ILE A 20 -0.21 21.50 4.06
N PHE A 21 -0.34 20.17 4.13
CA PHE A 21 0.60 19.22 3.50
C PHE A 21 0.14 18.61 2.17
N LEU A 22 -1.14 18.65 1.85
CA LEU A 22 -1.70 18.01 0.66
C LEU A 22 -1.46 18.78 -0.65
N SER A 23 -1.00 20.05 -0.58
CA SER A 23 -0.78 20.87 -1.79
C SER A 23 0.40 20.43 -2.67
N ALA A 24 1.31 19.62 -2.15
CA ALA A 24 2.46 19.11 -2.88
C ALA A 24 2.17 17.80 -3.65
N MET A 25 1.07 17.13 -3.36
CA MET A 25 0.70 15.85 -3.98
C MET A 25 -0.30 16.01 -5.12
N THR A 26 -0.28 15.06 -6.07
CA THR A 26 -1.36 14.98 -7.05
C THR A 26 -2.67 14.56 -6.37
N PRO A 27 -3.86 14.96 -6.90
CA PRO A 27 -5.16 14.58 -6.33
C PRO A 27 -5.33 13.07 -6.14
N THR A 28 -4.72 12.25 -7.00
CA THR A 28 -4.77 10.79 -6.90
C THR A 28 -3.98 10.28 -5.70
N PHE A 29 -2.78 10.80 -5.45
CA PHE A 29 -1.99 10.42 -4.27
C PHE A 29 -2.63 10.92 -2.97
N THR A 30 -3.22 12.12 -2.98
CA THR A 30 -4.00 12.63 -1.84
C THR A 30 -5.12 11.65 -1.46
N LYS A 31 -5.94 11.26 -2.44
CA LYS A 31 -7.02 10.29 -2.22
C LYS A 31 -6.49 8.95 -1.70
N LEU A 32 -5.42 8.43 -2.29
CA LEU A 32 -4.85 7.14 -1.91
C LEU A 32 -4.24 7.21 -0.49
N PHE A 33 -3.62 8.33 -0.13
CA PHE A 33 -3.12 8.60 1.22
C PHE A 33 -4.25 8.58 2.26
N GLU A 34 -5.38 9.24 1.99
CA GLU A 34 -6.53 9.24 2.89
C GLU A 34 -7.12 7.82 3.06
N PHE A 35 -7.15 7.00 2.00
CA PHE A 35 -7.54 5.59 2.11
C PHE A 35 -6.59 4.81 3.03
N ALA A 36 -5.27 4.98 2.88
CA ALA A 36 -4.30 4.35 3.77
C ALA A 36 -4.50 4.84 5.21
N LYS A 37 -4.56 6.16 5.43
CA LYS A 37 -4.77 6.79 6.74
C LYS A 37 -6.03 6.29 7.44
N SER A 38 -7.13 6.11 6.72
CA SER A 38 -8.40 5.61 7.28
C SER A 38 -8.33 4.19 7.82
N ARG A 39 -7.30 3.42 7.44
CA ARG A 39 -7.08 2.05 7.92
C ARG A 39 -6.08 1.96 9.07
N TYR A 40 -5.37 3.04 9.37
CA TYR A 40 -4.46 3.11 10.51
C TYR A 40 -5.24 2.92 11.81
N ASN A 41 -4.95 1.83 12.50
CA ASN A 41 -5.64 1.44 13.72
C ASN A 41 -4.72 0.56 14.59
N PRO A 42 -3.72 1.15 15.25
CA PRO A 42 -2.82 0.43 16.16
C PRO A 42 -3.61 -0.26 17.28
N ARG A 43 -3.44 -1.56 17.41
CA ARG A 43 -4.13 -2.34 18.44
C ARG A 43 -3.41 -3.63 18.77
N GLU A 44 -3.53 -4.04 20.02
CA GLU A 44 -3.26 -5.41 20.44
C GLU A 44 -4.47 -6.29 20.05
N VAL A 45 -4.20 -7.33 19.25
CA VAL A 45 -5.21 -8.34 18.89
C VAL A 45 -5.21 -9.47 19.92
N SER A 46 -4.01 -9.81 20.42
CA SER A 46 -3.77 -10.78 21.48
C SER A 46 -2.38 -10.50 22.08
N PRO A 47 -1.99 -11.14 23.20
CA PRO A 47 -0.64 -11.00 23.74
C PRO A 47 0.51 -11.38 22.79
N LEU A 48 0.20 -12.05 21.68
CA LEU A 48 1.16 -12.49 20.67
C LEU A 48 1.04 -11.76 19.32
N ILE A 49 0.00 -10.92 19.16
CA ILE A 49 -0.29 -10.27 17.87
C ILE A 49 -0.65 -8.80 18.11
N GLN A 50 0.08 -7.92 17.42
CA GLN A 50 -0.26 -6.51 17.25
C GLN A 50 -0.57 -6.23 15.78
N ALA A 51 -1.38 -5.22 15.49
CA ALA A 51 -1.73 -4.86 14.13
C ALA A 51 -2.07 -3.37 13.98
N GLY A 52 -1.90 -2.84 12.78
CA GLY A 52 -2.45 -1.55 12.39
C GLY A 52 -1.54 -0.35 12.61
N GLU A 53 -0.29 -0.50 13.05
CA GLU A 53 0.68 0.60 13.20
C GLU A 53 1.20 1.13 11.85
N VAL A 54 1.08 0.35 10.80
CA VAL A 54 1.29 0.77 9.41
C VAL A 54 0.09 0.32 8.60
N SER A 55 -0.36 1.17 7.70
CA SER A 55 -1.40 0.83 6.73
C SER A 55 -0.92 1.15 5.32
N ALA A 56 -1.44 0.43 4.34
CA ALA A 56 -1.13 0.65 2.94
C ALA A 56 -2.40 0.71 2.10
N ALA A 57 -2.34 1.52 1.04
CA ALA A 57 -3.34 1.54 -0.02
C ALA A 57 -2.66 1.41 -1.37
N ILE A 58 -3.19 0.55 -2.22
CA ILE A 58 -2.77 0.37 -3.61
C ILE A 58 -3.90 0.74 -4.54
N LEU A 59 -3.57 1.49 -5.59
CA LEU A 59 -4.45 1.77 -6.71
C LEU A 59 -4.05 0.84 -7.85
N THR A 60 -5.02 0.08 -8.38
CA THR A 60 -4.77 -0.80 -9.52
C THR A 60 -4.88 -0.03 -10.84
N LYS A 61 -4.35 -0.62 -11.91
CA LYS A 61 -4.54 -0.09 -13.29
C LYS A 61 -6.01 -0.06 -13.71
N SER A 62 -6.87 -0.86 -13.09
CA SER A 62 -8.33 -0.87 -13.30
C SER A 62 -9.05 0.25 -12.54
N GLY A 63 -8.35 0.99 -11.65
CA GLY A 63 -8.91 2.09 -10.87
C GLY A 63 -9.47 1.68 -9.51
N ASN A 64 -9.36 0.41 -9.09
CA ASN A 64 -9.80 -0.06 -7.80
C ASN A 64 -8.73 0.19 -6.72
N ILE A 65 -9.19 0.40 -5.47
CA ILE A 65 -8.30 0.62 -4.31
C ILE A 65 -8.43 -0.55 -3.35
N TYR A 66 -7.29 -1.14 -3.01
CA TYR A 66 -7.17 -2.19 -2.00
C TYR A 66 -6.29 -1.72 -0.86
N THR A 67 -6.65 -2.10 0.37
CA THR A 67 -5.93 -1.67 1.57
C THR A 67 -5.51 -2.88 2.41
N GLY A 68 -4.48 -2.68 3.22
CA GLY A 68 -4.00 -3.64 4.20
C GLY A 68 -3.36 -2.93 5.39
N VAL A 69 -3.24 -3.62 6.52
CA VAL A 69 -2.52 -3.16 7.70
C VAL A 69 -1.38 -4.10 8.02
N CYS A 70 -0.35 -3.64 8.71
CA CYS A 70 0.69 -4.52 9.22
C CYS A 70 0.13 -5.45 10.31
N ILE A 71 0.71 -6.63 10.38
CA ILE A 71 0.46 -7.62 11.42
C ILE A 71 1.82 -8.02 11.97
N ASP A 72 2.03 -7.79 13.26
CA ASP A 72 3.24 -8.15 13.98
C ASP A 72 2.92 -9.31 14.93
N THR A 73 3.79 -10.31 14.95
CA THR A 73 3.61 -11.52 15.76
C THR A 73 4.82 -11.79 16.61
N ALA A 74 4.67 -12.52 17.70
CA ALA A 74 5.79 -12.97 18.53
C ALA A 74 6.77 -13.92 17.81
N SER A 75 6.43 -14.34 16.58
CA SER A 75 7.24 -15.17 15.68
C SER A 75 7.38 -14.52 14.31
N THR A 76 8.01 -15.21 13.36
CA THR A 76 8.27 -14.70 11.99
C THR A 76 7.06 -14.69 11.05
N LEU A 77 5.84 -14.87 11.56
CA LEU A 77 4.60 -14.91 10.76
C LEU A 77 4.07 -13.53 10.39
N GLY A 78 4.66 -12.47 10.92
CA GLY A 78 4.25 -11.09 10.65
C GLY A 78 4.28 -10.70 9.18
N MET A 79 3.43 -9.75 8.80
CA MET A 79 3.25 -9.31 7.43
C MET A 79 3.09 -7.79 7.34
N CYS A 80 3.87 -7.15 6.46
CA CYS A 80 3.74 -5.72 6.21
C CYS A 80 2.39 -5.37 5.57
N ALA A 81 1.95 -4.14 5.79
CA ALA A 81 0.68 -3.62 5.28
C ALA A 81 0.54 -3.74 3.76
N GLU A 82 1.63 -3.51 3.01
CA GLU A 82 1.66 -3.61 1.55
C GLU A 82 1.35 -5.04 1.08
N ARG A 83 1.95 -6.05 1.72
CA ARG A 83 1.70 -7.46 1.35
C ARG A 83 0.26 -7.88 1.67
N ASN A 84 -0.33 -7.34 2.74
CA ASN A 84 -1.75 -7.55 3.04
C ASN A 84 -2.65 -6.86 2.01
N ALA A 85 -2.32 -5.63 1.58
CA ALA A 85 -3.04 -4.94 0.51
C ALA A 85 -2.96 -5.72 -0.82
N ILE A 86 -1.78 -6.27 -1.15
CA ILE A 86 -1.58 -7.12 -2.33
C ILE A 86 -2.41 -8.41 -2.20
N ALA A 87 -2.41 -9.07 -1.05
CA ALA A 87 -3.22 -10.27 -0.83
C ALA A 87 -4.71 -9.99 -1.03
N ASN A 88 -5.19 -8.85 -0.54
CA ASN A 88 -6.56 -8.39 -0.77
C ASN A 88 -6.84 -8.18 -2.27
N MET A 89 -5.96 -7.48 -2.99
CA MET A 89 -6.06 -7.28 -4.44
C MET A 89 -6.12 -8.60 -5.21
N LEU A 90 -5.18 -9.52 -4.92
CA LEU A 90 -5.12 -10.83 -5.59
C LEU A 90 -6.37 -11.67 -5.30
N THR A 91 -6.91 -11.60 -4.08
CA THR A 91 -8.15 -12.29 -3.70
C THR A 91 -9.34 -11.81 -4.54
N ASN A 92 -9.32 -10.54 -4.98
CA ASN A 92 -10.34 -9.96 -5.85
C ASN A 92 -10.02 -10.09 -7.35
N GLY A 93 -9.01 -10.88 -7.73
CA GLY A 93 -8.71 -11.22 -9.11
C GLY A 93 -7.88 -10.18 -9.87
N GLU A 94 -7.33 -9.17 -9.19
CA GLU A 94 -6.46 -8.17 -9.80
C GLU A 94 -4.98 -8.40 -9.43
N SER A 95 -4.07 -7.94 -10.30
CA SER A 95 -2.61 -8.09 -10.11
C SER A 95 -1.77 -6.90 -10.55
N LYS A 96 -2.37 -5.90 -11.23
CA LYS A 96 -1.64 -4.78 -11.83
C LYS A 96 -1.81 -3.51 -11.02
N ILE A 97 -0.75 -3.11 -10.34
CA ILE A 97 -0.73 -1.91 -9.50
C ILE A 97 -0.26 -0.71 -10.32
N ASP A 98 -0.89 0.44 -10.13
CA ASP A 98 -0.48 1.74 -10.64
C ASP A 98 0.29 2.54 -9.59
N LYS A 99 -0.29 2.67 -8.38
CA LYS A 99 0.27 3.49 -7.30
C LYS A 99 0.18 2.79 -5.95
N LEU A 100 1.14 3.14 -5.06
CA LEU A 100 1.20 2.64 -3.68
C LEU A 100 1.45 3.81 -2.73
N VAL A 101 0.74 3.78 -1.60
CA VAL A 101 1.00 4.61 -0.43
C VAL A 101 1.09 3.73 0.81
N CYS A 102 2.12 3.94 1.62
CA CYS A 102 2.24 3.40 2.97
C CYS A 102 2.10 4.56 3.95
N TYR A 103 1.17 4.44 4.89
CA TYR A 103 0.91 5.41 5.93
C TYR A 103 1.36 4.88 7.29
N MET A 104 1.98 5.75 8.07
CA MET A 104 2.34 5.52 9.46
C MET A 104 2.38 6.85 10.21
N ARG A 105 2.65 6.83 11.50
CA ARG A 105 2.96 8.02 12.30
C ARG A 105 4.38 7.96 12.82
N ASP A 106 4.99 9.14 12.98
CA ASP A 106 6.27 9.27 13.67
C ASP A 106 6.09 9.18 15.21
N GLU A 107 7.19 9.26 15.94
CA GLU A 107 7.22 9.25 17.41
C GLU A 107 6.48 10.42 18.06
N ASN A 108 6.25 11.51 17.34
CA ASN A 108 5.50 12.68 17.76
C ASN A 108 4.02 12.63 17.36
N GLY A 109 3.60 11.56 16.69
CA GLY A 109 2.22 11.38 16.20
C GLY A 109 1.90 12.10 14.88
N ASN A 110 2.89 12.64 14.18
CA ASN A 110 2.68 13.29 12.88
C ASN A 110 2.48 12.25 11.78
N ASP A 111 1.64 12.59 10.81
CA ASP A 111 1.41 11.75 9.64
C ASP A 111 2.67 11.61 8.78
N MET A 112 2.96 10.40 8.33
CA MET A 112 4.07 10.08 7.44
C MET A 112 3.65 9.17 6.30
N ALA A 113 4.36 9.29 5.18
CA ALA A 113 4.40 8.27 4.14
C ALA A 113 5.82 7.68 4.09
N GLY A 114 5.91 6.36 3.83
CA GLY A 114 7.16 5.66 3.76
C GLY A 114 7.30 4.76 2.54
N SER A 115 8.55 4.49 2.16
CA SER A 115 8.85 3.52 1.10
C SER A 115 8.67 2.09 1.61
N PRO A 116 8.23 1.14 0.76
CA PRO A 116 8.10 -0.26 1.12
C PRO A 116 9.44 -0.86 1.53
N CYS A 117 9.44 -1.78 2.49
CA CYS A 117 10.62 -2.53 2.91
C CYS A 117 11.13 -3.47 1.81
N GLY A 118 12.33 -4.02 1.97
CA GLY A 118 12.95 -4.89 0.95
C GLY A 118 12.09 -6.08 0.53
N ALA A 119 11.44 -6.76 1.50
CA ALA A 119 10.54 -7.88 1.21
C ALA A 119 9.30 -7.45 0.40
N CYS A 120 8.75 -6.25 0.69
CA CYS A 120 7.62 -5.71 -0.07
C CYS A 120 8.03 -5.29 -1.49
N ARG A 121 9.22 -4.69 -1.67
CA ARG A 121 9.75 -4.35 -3.00
C ARG A 121 9.90 -5.60 -3.87
N GLU A 122 10.49 -6.65 -3.30
CA GLU A 122 10.65 -7.94 -3.98
C GLU A 122 9.30 -8.52 -4.39
N TYR A 123 8.32 -8.53 -3.48
CA TYR A 123 6.99 -9.07 -3.76
C TYR A 123 6.26 -8.27 -4.84
N LEU A 124 6.33 -6.93 -4.77
CA LEU A 124 5.75 -6.04 -5.78
C LEU A 124 6.33 -6.31 -7.18
N MET A 125 7.66 -6.49 -7.30
CA MET A 125 8.31 -6.77 -8.59
C MET A 125 7.85 -8.08 -9.22
N GLN A 126 7.43 -9.06 -8.43
CA GLN A 126 6.99 -10.37 -8.90
C GLN A 126 5.57 -10.41 -9.42
N LEU A 127 4.76 -9.35 -9.25
CA LEU A 127 3.34 -9.35 -9.60
C LEU A 127 3.11 -9.27 -11.11
N ASP A 128 3.83 -8.41 -11.80
CA ASP A 128 3.63 -8.14 -13.23
C ASP A 128 4.94 -7.65 -13.86
N ALA A 129 5.07 -7.85 -15.16
CA ALA A 129 6.27 -7.42 -15.90
C ALA A 129 6.45 -5.90 -15.96
N ASP A 130 5.39 -5.12 -15.70
CA ASP A 130 5.43 -3.66 -15.64
C ASP A 130 5.47 -3.13 -14.20
N SER A 131 5.60 -4.02 -13.19
CA SER A 131 5.64 -3.63 -11.76
C SER A 131 6.72 -2.62 -11.42
N GLY A 132 7.84 -2.60 -12.15
CA GLY A 132 8.88 -1.58 -11.98
C GLY A 132 8.40 -0.14 -12.18
N ASP A 133 7.26 0.07 -12.85
CA ASP A 133 6.65 1.38 -13.10
C ASP A 133 5.66 1.83 -12.01
N ILE A 134 5.40 1.00 -11.01
CA ILE A 134 4.54 1.37 -9.86
C ILE A 134 5.08 2.66 -9.23
N GLU A 135 4.25 3.69 -9.14
CA GLU A 135 4.59 4.93 -8.47
C GLU A 135 4.31 4.83 -6.97
N ILE A 136 5.26 5.25 -6.15
CA ILE A 136 5.22 5.13 -4.70
C ILE A 136 5.39 6.51 -4.09
N LEU A 137 4.50 6.92 -3.18
CA LEU A 137 4.68 8.11 -2.37
C LEU A 137 5.77 7.82 -1.32
N ALA A 138 6.95 8.39 -1.52
CA ALA A 138 8.13 8.12 -0.70
C ALA A 138 8.32 9.14 0.44
N ASP A 139 7.73 10.33 0.31
CA ASP A 139 7.85 11.40 1.30
C ASP A 139 6.58 12.27 1.26
N LEU A 140 5.88 12.36 2.40
CA LEU A 140 4.64 13.11 2.51
C LEU A 140 4.88 14.63 2.49
N ALA A 141 5.91 15.10 3.18
CA ALA A 141 6.14 16.54 3.38
C ALA A 141 6.46 17.25 2.06
N THR A 142 7.18 16.57 1.16
CA THR A 142 7.57 17.12 -0.16
C THR A 142 6.67 16.65 -1.30
N GLY A 143 5.79 15.67 -1.06
CA GLY A 143 5.02 15.01 -2.11
C GLY A 143 5.89 14.18 -3.07
N ARG A 144 7.13 13.83 -2.69
CA ARG A 144 8.06 13.11 -3.54
C ARG A 144 7.58 11.69 -3.82
N THR A 145 7.52 11.36 -5.09
CA THR A 145 7.25 10.01 -5.57
C THR A 145 8.49 9.39 -6.20
N VAL A 146 8.55 8.06 -6.20
CA VAL A 146 9.59 7.26 -6.86
C VAL A 146 8.94 6.09 -7.58
N ARG A 147 9.60 5.55 -8.60
CA ARG A 147 9.18 4.29 -9.21
C ARG A 147 9.79 3.11 -8.48
N LEU A 148 9.09 1.99 -8.44
CA LEU A 148 9.56 0.78 -7.75
C LEU A 148 10.94 0.34 -8.27
N ARG A 149 11.22 0.43 -9.58
CA ARG A 149 12.53 0.09 -10.15
C ARG A 149 13.69 0.91 -9.59
N GLU A 150 13.44 2.13 -9.12
CA GLU A 150 14.46 2.99 -8.51
C GLU A 150 14.83 2.52 -7.10
N LEU A 151 13.93 1.78 -6.44
CA LEU A 151 14.12 1.24 -5.10
C LEU A 151 14.74 -0.17 -5.07
N ILE A 152 14.80 -0.84 -6.23
CA ILE A 152 15.36 -2.19 -6.39
C ILE A 152 16.09 -2.30 -7.73
N PRO A 153 17.21 -1.55 -7.91
CA PRO A 153 18.02 -1.63 -9.12
C PRO A 153 18.58 -3.04 -9.31
N ASP A 154 18.88 -3.41 -10.55
CA ASP A 154 19.47 -4.71 -10.93
C ASP A 154 18.68 -5.92 -10.40
N TRP A 155 17.37 -5.82 -10.37
CA TRP A 155 16.53 -6.89 -9.86
C TRP A 155 16.74 -8.21 -10.62
N TRP A 156 17.05 -9.26 -9.91
CA TRP A 156 17.43 -10.58 -10.43
C TRP A 156 16.35 -11.25 -11.30
N GLY A 157 15.07 -10.96 -11.05
CA GLY A 157 13.90 -11.56 -11.70
C GLY A 157 13.57 -10.98 -13.07
N GLU A 158 14.19 -9.88 -13.49
CA GLU A 158 13.85 -9.15 -14.73
C GLU A 158 13.82 -10.04 -15.97
N ARG A 159 14.80 -10.96 -16.09
CA ARG A 159 14.89 -11.91 -17.22
C ARG A 159 13.68 -12.84 -17.32
N TYR A 160 13.12 -13.25 -16.19
CA TYR A 160 11.95 -14.15 -16.17
C TYR A 160 10.69 -13.40 -16.59
N MET A 161 10.51 -12.17 -16.11
CA MET A 161 9.37 -11.33 -16.48
C MET A 161 9.40 -10.94 -17.97
N LYS A 162 10.58 -10.66 -18.54
CA LYS A 162 10.73 -10.39 -19.99
C LYS A 162 10.39 -11.63 -20.84
N ALA A 163 10.69 -12.83 -20.37
CA ALA A 163 10.33 -14.06 -21.07
C ALA A 163 8.83 -14.34 -21.08
N ALA A 164 8.11 -13.98 -20.03
CA ALA A 164 6.66 -14.17 -19.91
C ALA A 164 5.83 -13.21 -20.79
N LYS A 165 6.42 -12.13 -21.32
CA LYS A 165 5.78 -11.20 -22.27
C LYS A 165 5.76 -11.71 -23.74
N ARG A 166 6.45 -12.85 -24.04
CA ARG A 166 6.49 -13.44 -25.38
C ARG A 166 5.42 -14.53 -25.53
#